data_3768737a79378fe9f55f8523ceeb9def
#
_entry.id   3768737a79378fe9f55f8523ceeb9def
#
_cell.length_a   1.000
_cell.length_b   1.000
_cell.length_c   1.000
_cell.angle_alpha   90.00
_cell.angle_beta   90.00
_cell.angle_gamma   90.00
#
_symmetry.space_group_name_H-M   'P 1'
#
loop_
_entity.id
_entity.type
_entity.pdbx_description
1 polymer ?
#
loop_
_entity_poly.entity_id
_entity_poly.type
_entity_poly.pdbx_seq_one_letter_code
_entity_poly.pdbx_strand_id
1 'polypeptide(L)'
;MRLGRALESRGFAPVTLVATLAEAVEAVRASPPAYAVLDMRLEDGSGLSVVETIQGARPDARVIMLTGYGNIASAVQAVKAGAIDYLPKPADADDVVRALLARDDAPSPPENPMSADRVRWEHIQRVYELCGHNVSETARRLNMHRRTLQRILAKRAPR
;
A
#
# COMPACT_ATOMS: atom_id res chain seq x y z
N MET A 1 11.83 9.35 4.05
CA MET A 1 13.06 9.45 4.86
C MET A 1 13.11 8.55 6.11
N ARG A 2 12.06 8.41 6.92
CA ARG A 2 12.13 7.57 8.15
C ARG A 2 12.30 6.08 7.87
N LEU A 3 11.53 5.52 6.94
CA LEU A 3 11.57 4.08 6.63
C LEU A 3 12.94 3.66 6.06
N GLY A 4 13.53 4.42 5.12
CA GLY A 4 14.84 4.10 4.54
C GLY A 4 15.93 3.96 5.61
N ARG A 5 16.08 4.94 6.50
CA ARG A 5 17.06 4.86 7.61
C ARG A 5 16.80 3.68 8.55
N ALA A 6 15.51 3.38 8.81
CA ALA A 6 15.15 2.25 9.64
C ALA A 6 15.49 0.91 8.98
N LEU A 7 15.41 0.79 7.65
CA LEU A 7 15.83 -0.38 6.90
C LEU A 7 17.38 -0.51 6.87
N GLU A 8 18.08 0.59 6.67
CA GLU A 8 19.56 0.60 6.76
C GLU A 8 20.07 0.09 8.11
N SER A 9 19.47 0.55 9.20
CA SER A 9 19.82 0.09 10.55
C SER A 9 19.53 -1.40 10.80
N ARG A 10 18.72 -2.03 9.95
CA ARG A 10 18.38 -3.47 9.99
C ARG A 10 19.15 -4.32 8.98
N GLY A 11 20.19 -3.74 8.35
CA GLY A 11 21.09 -4.44 7.44
C GLY A 11 20.75 -4.38 5.96
N PHE A 12 19.72 -3.61 5.57
CA PHE A 12 19.40 -3.34 4.16
C PHE A 12 20.19 -2.12 3.67
N ALA A 13 21.49 -2.28 3.47
CA ALA A 13 22.35 -1.19 3.01
C ALA A 13 23.13 -1.60 1.75
N PRO A 14 23.31 -0.71 0.76
CA PRO A 14 22.79 0.67 0.71
C PRO A 14 21.28 0.72 0.35
N VAL A 15 20.57 1.72 0.87
CA VAL A 15 19.17 2.00 0.48
C VAL A 15 19.13 3.20 -0.47
N THR A 16 18.60 2.99 -1.65
CA THR A 16 18.33 4.05 -2.63
C THR A 16 16.89 4.55 -2.46
N LEU A 17 16.73 5.84 -2.22
CA LEU A 17 15.42 6.49 -2.10
C LEU A 17 15.11 7.23 -3.39
N VAL A 18 13.93 6.95 -3.95
CA VAL A 18 13.39 7.58 -5.16
C VAL A 18 11.97 8.07 -4.89
N ALA A 19 11.57 9.15 -5.54
CA ALA A 19 10.26 9.77 -5.34
C ALA A 19 9.31 9.55 -6.52
N THR A 20 9.86 9.38 -7.72
CA THR A 20 9.10 9.30 -8.97
C THR A 20 9.28 7.96 -9.67
N LEU A 21 8.35 7.64 -10.57
CA LEU A 21 8.44 6.46 -11.44
C LEU A 21 9.70 6.52 -12.32
N ALA A 22 10.00 7.69 -12.88
CA ALA A 22 11.18 7.88 -13.73
C ALA A 22 12.48 7.58 -12.98
N GLU A 23 12.66 8.15 -11.79
CA GLU A 23 13.82 7.87 -10.93
C GLU A 23 13.90 6.39 -10.54
N ALA A 24 12.77 5.76 -10.24
CA ALA A 24 12.72 4.35 -9.90
C ALA A 24 13.19 3.46 -11.06
N VAL A 25 12.70 3.72 -12.28
CA VAL A 25 13.11 2.98 -13.47
C VAL A 25 14.60 3.15 -13.77
N GLU A 26 15.15 4.35 -13.65
CA GLU A 26 16.58 4.60 -13.82
C GLU A 26 17.40 3.87 -12.76
N ALA A 27 17.02 3.94 -11.50
CA ALA A 27 17.70 3.23 -10.41
C ALA A 27 17.70 1.71 -10.63
N VAL A 28 16.57 1.12 -11.06
CA VAL A 28 16.48 -0.32 -11.37
C VAL A 28 17.38 -0.69 -12.55
N ARG A 29 17.43 0.13 -13.58
CA ARG A 29 18.33 -0.12 -14.74
C ARG A 29 19.80 -0.04 -14.37
N ALA A 30 20.18 0.90 -13.50
CA ALA A 30 21.54 1.07 -13.05
C ALA A 30 21.99 -0.08 -12.13
N SER A 31 21.12 -0.52 -11.22
CA SER A 31 21.41 -1.58 -10.25
C SER A 31 20.10 -2.24 -9.81
N PRO A 32 19.70 -3.38 -10.42
CA PRO A 32 18.47 -4.09 -10.04
C PRO A 32 18.49 -4.52 -8.56
N PRO A 33 17.56 -4.05 -7.74
CA PRO A 33 17.56 -4.30 -6.30
C PRO A 33 17.16 -5.74 -5.97
N ALA A 34 17.74 -6.31 -4.91
CA ALA A 34 17.29 -7.58 -4.35
C ALA A 34 15.98 -7.43 -3.54
N TYR A 35 15.81 -6.26 -2.94
CA TYR A 35 14.66 -5.92 -2.10
C TYR A 35 14.12 -4.56 -2.51
N ALA A 36 12.82 -4.43 -2.65
CA ALA A 36 12.18 -3.16 -2.96
C ALA A 36 10.91 -2.95 -2.13
N VAL A 37 10.69 -1.71 -1.72
CA VAL A 37 9.47 -1.27 -1.05
C VAL A 37 8.89 -0.11 -1.85
N LEU A 38 7.73 -0.30 -2.41
CA LEU A 38 7.11 0.62 -3.35
C LEU A 38 5.78 1.15 -2.81
N ASP A 39 5.55 2.44 -2.99
CA ASP A 39 4.20 2.98 -2.83
C ASP A 39 3.35 2.61 -4.05
N MET A 40 2.10 2.25 -3.82
CA MET A 40 1.13 2.03 -4.89
C MET A 40 0.94 3.28 -5.75
N ARG A 41 1.03 4.47 -5.16
CA ARG A 41 0.84 5.76 -5.83
C ARG A 41 2.12 6.58 -5.77
N LEU A 42 2.71 6.80 -6.93
CA LEU A 42 3.80 7.73 -7.14
C LEU A 42 3.25 9.03 -7.74
N GLU A 43 4.02 10.11 -7.67
CA GLU A 43 3.59 11.43 -8.18
C GLU A 43 3.30 11.42 -9.69
N ASP A 44 4.08 10.65 -10.44
CA ASP A 44 4.04 10.54 -11.90
C ASP A 44 3.50 9.20 -12.42
N GLY A 45 2.94 8.35 -11.54
CA GLY A 45 2.40 7.07 -11.99
C GLY A 45 2.06 6.05 -10.91
N SER A 46 2.04 4.79 -11.32
CA SER A 46 1.73 3.67 -10.44
C SER A 46 2.98 2.89 -10.09
N GLY A 47 3.15 2.56 -8.81
CA GLY A 47 4.21 1.67 -8.35
C GLY A 47 4.17 0.28 -8.99
N LEU A 48 3.02 -0.14 -9.55
CA LEU A 48 2.91 -1.43 -10.26
C LEU A 48 3.85 -1.52 -11.47
N SER A 49 4.03 -0.42 -12.21
CA SER A 49 4.95 -0.39 -13.35
C SER A 49 6.41 -0.57 -12.92
N VAL A 50 6.74 -0.13 -11.71
CA VAL A 50 8.08 -0.36 -11.12
C VAL A 50 8.26 -1.83 -10.75
N VAL A 51 7.22 -2.49 -10.22
CA VAL A 51 7.26 -3.94 -9.92
C VAL A 51 7.62 -4.73 -11.18
N GLU A 52 6.89 -4.48 -12.29
CA GLU A 52 7.14 -5.14 -13.56
C GLU A 52 8.57 -4.90 -14.07
N THR A 53 9.07 -3.67 -13.94
CA THR A 53 10.45 -3.30 -14.32
C THR A 53 11.48 -4.05 -13.49
N ILE A 54 11.28 -4.15 -12.17
CA ILE A 54 12.17 -4.88 -11.26
C ILE A 54 12.16 -6.37 -11.60
N GLN A 55 10.97 -6.97 -11.75
CA GLN A 55 10.83 -8.39 -12.04
C GLN A 55 11.44 -8.76 -13.42
N GLY A 56 11.34 -7.87 -14.41
CA GLY A 56 12.01 -8.04 -15.71
C GLY A 56 13.53 -7.97 -15.62
N ALA A 57 14.08 -7.15 -14.74
CA ALA A 57 15.52 -6.97 -14.55
C ALA A 57 16.11 -8.00 -13.56
N ARG A 58 15.35 -8.37 -12.55
CA ARG A 58 15.76 -9.31 -11.49
C ARG A 58 14.55 -10.12 -11.00
N PRO A 59 14.32 -11.32 -11.57
CA PRO A 59 13.14 -12.14 -11.25
C PRO A 59 13.09 -12.66 -9.81
N ASP A 60 14.23 -12.73 -9.12
CA ASP A 60 14.34 -13.14 -7.71
C ASP A 60 14.20 -11.96 -6.73
N ALA A 61 13.97 -10.75 -7.23
CA ALA A 61 13.77 -9.58 -6.39
C ALA A 61 12.51 -9.70 -5.54
N ARG A 62 12.65 -9.39 -4.25
CA ARG A 62 11.54 -9.39 -3.30
C ARG A 62 10.93 -7.99 -3.20
N VAL A 63 9.74 -7.84 -3.72
CA VAL A 63 9.08 -6.55 -3.83
C VAL A 63 7.83 -6.52 -2.96
N ILE A 64 7.73 -5.51 -2.10
CA ILE A 64 6.56 -5.25 -1.26
C ILE A 64 5.89 -3.94 -1.72
N MET A 65 4.57 -3.97 -1.80
CA MET A 65 3.78 -2.79 -2.08
C MET A 65 3.20 -2.19 -0.80
N LEU A 66 3.40 -0.89 -0.59
CA LEU A 66 2.71 -0.12 0.44
C LEU A 66 1.44 0.50 -0.16
N THR A 67 0.31 0.32 0.50
CA THR A 67 -0.96 0.88 0.04
C THR A 67 -1.63 1.69 1.14
N GLY A 68 -2.09 2.87 0.80
CA GLY A 68 -2.85 3.72 1.74
C GLY A 68 -4.23 3.19 2.09
N TYR A 69 -4.72 2.18 1.33
CA TYR A 69 -6.04 1.59 1.55
C TYR A 69 -6.07 0.16 1.02
N GLY A 70 -6.47 -0.77 1.90
CA GLY A 70 -6.60 -2.18 1.59
C GLY A 70 -7.74 -2.47 0.61
N ASN A 71 -7.57 -2.08 -0.66
CA ASN A 71 -8.46 -2.53 -1.72
C ASN A 71 -7.94 -3.88 -2.23
N ILE A 72 -8.75 -4.92 -2.07
CA ILE A 72 -8.46 -6.28 -2.51
C ILE A 72 -8.03 -6.31 -3.99
N ALA A 73 -8.65 -5.48 -4.84
CA ALA A 73 -8.29 -5.40 -6.24
C ALA A 73 -6.85 -4.92 -6.46
N SER A 74 -6.40 -3.92 -5.69
CA SER A 74 -5.02 -3.41 -5.77
C SER A 74 -4.01 -4.44 -5.26
N ALA A 75 -4.34 -5.18 -4.21
CA ALA A 75 -3.52 -6.27 -3.69
C ALA A 75 -3.36 -7.39 -4.73
N VAL A 76 -4.45 -7.81 -5.36
CA VAL A 76 -4.42 -8.82 -6.43
C VAL A 76 -3.59 -8.35 -7.62
N GLN A 77 -3.68 -7.07 -8.00
CA GLN A 77 -2.86 -6.51 -9.07
C GLN A 77 -1.37 -6.50 -8.71
N ALA A 78 -1.03 -6.13 -7.47
CA ALA A 78 0.35 -6.14 -6.99
C ALA A 78 0.97 -7.54 -7.05
N VAL A 79 0.26 -8.56 -6.57
CA VAL A 79 0.71 -9.96 -6.63
C VAL A 79 0.84 -10.44 -8.07
N LYS A 80 -0.10 -10.13 -8.95
CA LYS A 80 -0.03 -10.47 -10.38
C LYS A 80 1.15 -9.80 -11.10
N ALA A 81 1.54 -8.60 -10.67
CA ALA A 81 2.72 -7.90 -11.20
C ALA A 81 4.04 -8.47 -10.68
N GLY A 82 4.01 -9.36 -9.67
CA GLY A 82 5.18 -10.01 -9.09
C GLY A 82 5.61 -9.50 -7.73
N ALA A 83 4.81 -8.66 -7.06
CA ALA A 83 5.04 -8.33 -5.66
C ALA A 83 4.78 -9.56 -4.78
N ILE A 84 5.65 -9.79 -3.79
CA ILE A 84 5.52 -10.93 -2.89
C ILE A 84 4.47 -10.69 -1.80
N ASP A 85 4.25 -9.43 -1.46
CA ASP A 85 3.27 -9.04 -0.44
C ASP A 85 2.84 -7.58 -0.60
N TYR A 86 1.78 -7.20 0.11
CA TYR A 86 1.34 -5.82 0.23
C TYR A 86 1.05 -5.48 1.70
N LEU A 87 1.41 -4.28 2.12
CA LEU A 87 1.19 -3.82 3.48
C LEU A 87 0.32 -2.55 3.48
N PRO A 88 -0.72 -2.50 4.33
CA PRO A 88 -1.49 -1.28 4.50
C PRO A 88 -0.65 -0.21 5.25
N LYS A 89 -0.76 1.03 4.82
CA LYS A 89 -0.20 2.17 5.56
C LYS A 89 -1.13 2.54 6.74
N PRO A 90 -0.59 2.86 7.92
CA PRO A 90 0.82 2.97 8.25
C PRO A 90 1.47 1.60 8.48
N ALA A 91 2.58 1.32 7.78
CA ALA A 91 3.43 0.16 8.02
C ALA A 91 4.71 0.61 8.71
N ASP A 92 5.12 -0.09 9.74
CA ASP A 92 6.40 0.17 10.39
C ASP A 92 7.54 -0.61 9.72
N ALA A 93 8.78 -0.31 10.14
CA ALA A 93 9.95 -0.95 9.54
C ALA A 93 10.04 -2.44 9.88
N ASP A 94 9.50 -2.87 11.01
CA ASP A 94 9.54 -4.28 11.43
C ASP A 94 8.55 -5.10 10.61
N ASP A 95 7.36 -4.55 10.29
CA ASP A 95 6.40 -5.16 9.38
C ASP A 95 7.00 -5.34 7.99
N VAL A 96 7.66 -4.29 7.47
CA VAL A 96 8.31 -4.33 6.16
C VAL A 96 9.43 -5.36 6.12
N VAL A 97 10.30 -5.41 7.12
CA VAL A 97 11.39 -6.39 7.20
C VAL A 97 10.86 -7.81 7.29
N ARG A 98 9.83 -8.04 8.12
CA ARG A 98 9.19 -9.35 8.25
C ARG A 98 8.66 -9.82 6.90
N ALA A 99 7.94 -8.97 6.18
CA ALA A 99 7.39 -9.28 4.87
C ALA A 99 8.50 -9.47 3.81
N LEU A 100 9.56 -8.65 3.81
CA LEU A 100 10.71 -8.82 2.90
C LEU A 100 11.46 -10.12 3.13
N LEU A 101 11.53 -10.62 4.35
CA LEU A 101 12.28 -11.82 4.73
C LEU A 101 11.40 -13.07 4.89
N ALA A 102 10.09 -12.94 4.81
CA ALA A 102 9.17 -14.08 4.86
C ALA A 102 9.55 -15.09 3.78
N ARG A 103 9.78 -16.35 4.18
CA ARG A 103 9.96 -17.44 3.21
C ARG A 103 8.63 -17.70 2.49
N ASP A 104 8.69 -18.29 1.28
CA ASP A 104 7.56 -18.52 0.36
C ASP A 104 6.40 -19.41 0.91
N ASP A 105 6.20 -19.39 2.20
CA ASP A 105 4.97 -19.89 2.79
C ASP A 105 3.88 -18.85 2.48
N ALA A 106 2.76 -19.33 1.94
CA ALA A 106 1.60 -18.53 1.53
C ALA A 106 1.33 -17.38 2.52
N PRO A 107 0.98 -16.17 2.04
CA PRO A 107 0.76 -15.02 2.89
C PRO A 107 -0.21 -15.42 4.01
N SER A 108 0.28 -15.43 5.23
CA SER A 108 -0.58 -15.65 6.39
C SER A 108 -1.62 -14.55 6.40
N PRO A 109 -2.91 -14.87 6.51
CA PRO A 109 -3.92 -13.86 6.71
C PRO A 109 -3.49 -12.98 7.91
N PRO A 110 -3.71 -11.67 7.87
CA PRO A 110 -3.35 -10.81 8.98
C PRO A 110 -3.91 -11.40 10.28
N GLU A 111 -3.09 -11.54 11.30
CA GLU A 111 -3.47 -12.14 12.60
C GLU A 111 -4.70 -11.48 13.23
N ASN A 112 -5.00 -10.26 12.79
CA ASN A 112 -6.22 -9.53 13.14
C ASN A 112 -6.81 -8.90 11.87
N PRO A 113 -7.68 -9.61 11.13
CA PRO A 113 -8.41 -8.98 10.03
C PRO A 113 -9.24 -7.82 10.59
N MET A 114 -9.13 -6.64 9.96
CA MET A 114 -9.98 -5.52 10.31
C MET A 114 -11.44 -5.96 10.29
N SER A 115 -12.20 -5.59 11.31
CA SER A 115 -13.62 -5.90 11.34
C SER A 115 -14.32 -5.31 10.11
N ALA A 116 -15.34 -6.01 9.59
CA ALA A 116 -16.10 -5.55 8.43
C ALA A 116 -16.66 -4.11 8.64
N ASP A 117 -17.01 -3.78 9.88
CA ASP A 117 -17.46 -2.44 10.25
C ASP A 117 -16.35 -1.39 10.14
N ARG A 118 -15.12 -1.74 10.47
CA ARG A 118 -13.97 -0.83 10.32
C ARG A 118 -13.63 -0.59 8.85
N VAL A 119 -13.60 -1.64 8.04
CA VAL A 119 -13.38 -1.53 6.58
C VAL A 119 -14.46 -0.65 5.95
N ARG A 120 -15.72 -0.87 6.33
CA ARG A 120 -16.85 -0.06 5.87
C ARG A 120 -16.73 1.40 6.30
N TRP A 121 -16.34 1.65 7.54
CA TRP A 121 -16.15 3.00 8.07
C TRP A 121 -15.03 3.73 7.34
N GLU A 122 -13.87 3.12 7.14
CA GLU A 122 -12.74 3.69 6.42
C GLU A 122 -13.09 4.00 4.96
N HIS A 123 -13.82 3.10 4.29
CA HIS A 123 -14.30 3.34 2.94
C HIS A 123 -15.21 4.58 2.85
N ILE A 124 -16.12 4.72 3.81
CA ILE A 124 -17.02 5.88 3.90
C ILE A 124 -16.23 7.18 4.12
N GLN A 125 -15.26 7.19 5.03
CA GLN A 125 -14.40 8.35 5.29
C GLN A 125 -13.65 8.78 4.02
N ARG A 126 -13.09 7.83 3.30
CA ARG A 126 -12.38 8.11 2.06
C ARG A 126 -13.26 8.76 0.99
N VAL A 127 -14.45 8.21 0.77
CA VAL A 127 -15.39 8.78 -0.22
C VAL A 127 -15.82 10.18 0.23
N TYR A 128 -15.97 10.41 1.54
CA TYR A 128 -16.28 11.70 2.11
C TYR A 128 -15.17 12.74 1.86
N GLU A 129 -13.91 12.36 2.03
CA GLU A 129 -12.75 13.20 1.67
C GLU A 129 -12.69 13.50 0.16
N LEU A 130 -12.86 12.47 -0.68
CA LEU A 130 -12.90 12.63 -2.14
C LEU A 130 -14.03 13.53 -2.63
N CYS A 131 -15.11 13.64 -1.87
CA CYS A 131 -16.22 14.55 -2.15
C CYS A 131 -16.05 15.93 -1.50
N GLY A 132 -14.84 16.28 -1.04
CA GLY A 132 -14.58 17.57 -0.38
C GLY A 132 -15.42 17.78 0.88
N HIS A 133 -15.67 16.74 1.65
CA HIS A 133 -16.50 16.72 2.86
C HIS A 133 -17.99 17.04 2.61
N ASN A 134 -18.46 16.88 1.37
CA ASN A 134 -19.86 17.10 1.02
C ASN A 134 -20.71 15.85 1.32
N VAL A 135 -21.48 15.90 2.41
CA VAL A 135 -22.32 14.78 2.87
C VAL A 135 -23.34 14.33 1.82
N SER A 136 -23.95 15.26 1.08
CA SER A 136 -24.98 14.93 0.09
C SER A 136 -24.38 14.20 -1.12
N GLU A 137 -23.25 14.65 -1.60
CA GLU A 137 -22.51 14.03 -2.71
C GLU A 137 -21.96 12.65 -2.29
N THR A 138 -21.40 12.56 -1.10
CA THR A 138 -20.91 11.29 -0.53
C THR A 138 -22.03 10.27 -0.40
N ALA A 139 -23.18 10.67 0.12
CA ALA A 139 -24.34 9.80 0.27
C ALA A 139 -24.82 9.28 -1.08
N ARG A 140 -24.83 10.13 -2.11
CA ARG A 140 -25.19 9.74 -3.49
C ARG A 140 -24.20 8.72 -4.06
N ARG A 141 -22.90 8.97 -3.94
CA ARG A 141 -21.85 8.06 -4.44
C ARG A 141 -21.84 6.71 -3.73
N LEU A 142 -22.15 6.68 -2.44
CA LEU A 142 -22.23 5.46 -1.64
C LEU A 142 -23.60 4.77 -1.71
N ASN A 143 -24.56 5.33 -2.47
CA ASN A 143 -25.94 4.87 -2.52
C ASN A 143 -26.56 4.70 -1.12
N MET A 144 -26.34 5.70 -0.26
CA MET A 144 -26.77 5.70 1.13
C MET A 144 -27.70 6.89 1.42
N HIS A 145 -28.64 6.71 2.37
CA HIS A 145 -29.41 7.84 2.88
C HIS A 145 -28.51 8.83 3.62
N ARG A 146 -28.69 10.14 3.36
CA ARG A 146 -27.93 11.23 4.00
C ARG A 146 -27.91 11.12 5.52
N ARG A 147 -29.05 10.82 6.15
CA ARG A 147 -29.13 10.64 7.62
C ARG A 147 -28.29 9.47 8.12
N THR A 148 -28.25 8.36 7.38
CA THR A 148 -27.42 7.20 7.72
C THR A 148 -25.94 7.56 7.67
N LEU A 149 -25.53 8.26 6.62
CA LEU A 149 -24.14 8.72 6.47
C LEU A 149 -23.75 9.67 7.61
N GLN A 150 -24.58 10.68 7.93
CA GLN A 150 -24.31 11.61 9.03
C GLN A 150 -24.12 10.87 10.37
N ARG A 151 -24.95 9.86 10.65
CA ARG A 151 -24.84 9.05 11.87
C ARG A 151 -23.54 8.24 11.90
N ILE A 152 -23.04 7.77 10.76
CA ILE A 152 -21.79 7.04 10.67
C ILE A 152 -20.60 7.99 10.84
N LEU A 153 -20.61 9.15 10.18
CA LEU A 153 -19.55 10.16 10.27
C LEU A 153 -19.43 10.75 11.69
N ALA A 154 -20.51 10.81 12.46
CA ALA A 154 -20.52 11.26 13.85
C ALA A 154 -19.95 10.24 14.85
N LYS A 155 -19.82 8.97 14.45
CA LYS A 155 -19.25 7.92 15.30
C LYS A 155 -17.74 7.87 15.17
N ARG A 156 -17.05 7.54 16.29
CA ARG A 156 -15.62 7.19 16.24
C ARG A 156 -15.41 5.90 15.45
N ALA A 157 -14.18 5.74 14.91
CA ALA A 157 -13.81 4.52 14.22
C ALA A 157 -14.12 3.27 15.07
N PRO A 158 -14.73 2.24 14.51
CA PRO A 158 -14.87 0.95 15.18
C PRO A 158 -13.50 0.36 15.51
N ARG A 159 -13.41 -0.31 16.65
CA ARG A 159 -12.18 -1.03 17.05
C ARG A 159 -12.00 -2.29 16.24
#